data_d835027eb053a7c8387cb56d636a61b1
#
_entry.id   d835027eb053a7c8387cb56d636a61b1
#
_cell.length_a   1.000
_cell.length_b   1.000
_cell.length_c   1.000
_cell.angle_alpha   90.00
_cell.angle_beta   90.00
_cell.angle_gamma   90.00
#
_symmetry.space_group_name_H-M   'P 1'
#
loop_
_entity.id
_entity.type
_entity.pdbx_description
1 polymer ?
#
loop_
_entity_poly.entity_id
_entity_poly.type
_entity_poly.pdbx_seq_one_letter_code
_entity_poly.pdbx_strand_id
1 'polypeptide(L)'
;MFYFFFFIFVRRKPKIMKPKVRYLLPNSLSARLSLWVMLFVAILFLATFSLMFYYARQAVRVEAEGKAEDMLQKMEIAAANTLHEKEVVARQTFWNVEQNLHNPDAIDDYLQEILRNTPEIVGVAVAFVPDYYQHRPGEYMIYYYRKGTQLIKSETFADESYMHQPWYEETLNRNTEYWSDPAENYKTNGEPIISFGLPLHEDGKAVGVFAIDISLYWLSKVIEGKRPSPNMYGVIASRKGAFIVHPDTTRLKPGALFKLMEQFPGAIYSSLAYKMLDGETGTASAVFNGVKSFIAYKPMEGTQWVVDVVCPEEEVMASYNQLISLMILIVVLALMAIAAFFYFFIHKELLPLRTLEASAKQMIKGDYFAPVTTNNRQDEVGILTNSFVAMRRSIRNHLNKIDRNREKLDEQNKALNEAHQHVKEADRVKTAFLQNMTDQMSEPVLEISKIVTDVREHLDVMDHEQIVKLAGQMDGHTNTITALLDRMLEVATKEEKEEESE
;
A
#
# COMPACT_ATOMS: atom_id res chain seq x y z
N MET A 1 13.11 14.12 4.21
CA MET A 1 13.10 15.55 4.60
C MET A 1 13.21 15.76 6.11
N PHE A 2 12.64 14.90 6.96
CA PHE A 2 12.75 15.02 8.44
C PHE A 2 14.13 14.67 9.01
N TYR A 3 14.92 13.81 8.36
CA TYR A 3 16.30 13.50 8.76
C TYR A 3 17.28 14.69 8.57
N PHE A 4 16.95 15.63 7.69
CA PHE A 4 17.80 16.78 7.42
C PHE A 4 17.70 17.88 8.51
N PHE A 5 16.57 17.94 9.19
CA PHE A 5 16.38 18.93 10.27
C PHE A 5 16.99 18.50 11.61
N PHE A 6 17.10 17.17 11.86
CA PHE A 6 17.70 16.66 13.09
C PHE A 6 19.24 16.69 13.05
N PHE A 7 19.85 16.62 11.86
CA PHE A 7 21.31 16.57 11.72
C PHE A 7 21.99 17.95 11.79
N ILE A 8 21.26 19.04 11.61
CA ILE A 8 21.80 20.40 11.72
C ILE A 8 21.98 20.82 13.20
N PHE A 9 21.32 20.14 14.14
CA PHE A 9 21.40 20.52 15.56
C PHE A 9 22.50 19.80 16.36
N VAL A 10 23.13 18.76 15.82
CA VAL A 10 24.04 17.87 16.61
C VAL A 10 25.53 18.09 16.33
N ARG A 11 25.93 18.91 15.36
CA ARG A 11 27.35 19.07 15.02
C ARG A 11 27.87 20.51 14.98
N ARG A 12 27.71 21.24 16.09
CA ARG A 12 28.58 22.38 16.39
C ARG A 12 29.06 22.28 17.85
N LYS A 13 30.39 22.10 18.02
CA LYS A 13 31.08 22.20 19.30
C LYS A 13 30.66 23.51 20.00
N PRO A 14 30.43 23.49 21.34
CA PRO A 14 30.00 24.66 22.05
C PRO A 14 31.15 25.66 22.10
N LYS A 15 31.10 26.69 21.28
CA LYS A 15 31.75 27.98 21.63
C LYS A 15 30.96 28.52 22.79
N ILE A 16 31.63 28.69 23.94
CA ILE A 16 31.11 29.30 25.16
C ILE A 16 30.63 30.70 24.81
N MET A 17 29.34 30.77 24.46
CA MET A 17 28.62 32.03 24.32
C MET A 17 27.98 32.30 25.68
N LYS A 18 28.52 33.33 26.37
CA LYS A 18 27.94 33.90 27.58
C LYS A 18 26.44 34.15 27.37
N PRO A 19 25.59 33.94 28.39
CA PRO A 19 24.15 33.75 28.21
C PRO A 19 23.44 35.08 27.91
N LYS A 20 23.28 35.42 26.63
CA LYS A 20 22.30 36.43 26.18
C LYS A 20 20.86 35.92 26.10
N VAL A 21 20.63 34.68 26.49
CA VAL A 21 19.28 34.05 26.48
C VAL A 21 18.36 34.57 27.61
N ARG A 22 18.89 35.38 28.53
CA ARG A 22 18.13 35.88 29.69
C ARG A 22 17.07 36.95 29.36
N TYR A 23 16.99 37.43 28.12
CA TYR A 23 16.05 38.49 27.72
C TYR A 23 14.81 38.01 26.96
N LEU A 24 14.69 36.71 26.64
CA LEU A 24 13.55 36.16 25.89
C LEU A 24 12.44 35.59 26.78
N LEU A 25 12.69 35.42 28.08
CA LEU A 25 11.66 34.99 28.99
C LEU A 25 11.06 36.24 29.67
N PRO A 26 9.77 36.51 29.46
CA PRO A 26 9.11 37.61 30.15
C PRO A 26 9.21 37.40 31.65
N ASN A 27 9.61 38.46 32.41
CA ASN A 27 9.82 38.39 33.85
C ASN A 27 8.53 38.21 34.68
N SER A 28 7.37 38.11 34.05
CA SER A 28 6.10 37.89 34.72
C SER A 28 5.75 36.40 34.78
N LEU A 29 5.28 35.94 35.95
CA LEU A 29 4.87 34.56 36.20
C LEU A 29 3.79 34.12 35.23
N SER A 30 2.84 34.99 34.92
CA SER A 30 1.75 34.74 33.99
C SER A 30 2.26 34.49 32.55
N ALA A 31 3.22 35.28 32.08
CA ALA A 31 3.79 35.09 30.76
C ALA A 31 4.67 33.81 30.65
N ARG A 32 5.32 33.41 31.77
CA ARG A 32 6.03 32.13 31.87
C ARG A 32 5.05 30.97 31.85
N LEU A 33 3.97 31.04 32.62
CA LEU A 33 2.93 30.01 32.68
C LEU A 33 2.28 29.83 31.30
N SER A 34 1.91 30.93 30.63
CA SER A 34 1.36 30.89 29.27
C SER A 34 2.32 30.28 28.28
N LEU A 35 3.61 30.57 28.39
CA LEU A 35 4.63 29.98 27.51
C LEU A 35 4.81 28.47 27.74
N TRP A 36 4.75 28.03 29.01
CA TRP A 36 4.77 26.59 29.34
C TRP A 36 3.53 25.85 28.84
N VAL A 37 2.34 26.45 28.99
CA VAL A 37 1.08 25.88 28.48
C VAL A 37 1.13 25.83 26.96
N MET A 38 1.57 26.88 26.28
CA MET A 38 1.73 26.90 24.84
C MET A 38 2.70 25.82 24.35
N LEU A 39 3.85 25.68 25.03
CA LEU A 39 4.85 24.65 24.72
C LEU A 39 4.26 23.26 24.93
N PHE A 40 3.56 23.04 26.03
CA PHE A 40 2.91 21.77 26.33
C PHE A 40 1.85 21.39 25.29
N VAL A 41 0.97 22.33 24.93
CA VAL A 41 -0.04 22.13 23.88
C VAL A 41 0.62 21.86 22.52
N ALA A 42 1.68 22.59 22.17
CA ALA A 42 2.40 22.37 20.94
C ALA A 42 3.08 20.98 20.89
N ILE A 43 3.69 20.56 21.99
CA ILE A 43 4.30 19.21 22.12
C ILE A 43 3.21 18.13 21.99
N LEU A 44 2.11 18.28 22.71
CA LEU A 44 1.00 17.32 22.67
C LEU A 44 0.42 17.22 21.24
N PHE A 45 0.25 18.35 20.58
CA PHE A 45 -0.23 18.42 19.21
C PHE A 45 0.74 17.76 18.23
N LEU A 46 2.06 18.01 18.37
CA LEU A 46 3.09 17.37 17.54
C LEU A 46 3.18 15.86 17.81
N ALA A 47 3.03 15.44 19.07
CA ALA A 47 3.04 14.02 19.41
C ALA A 47 1.82 13.29 18.81
N THR A 48 0.64 13.87 18.91
CA THR A 48 -0.59 13.32 18.33
C THR A 48 -0.47 13.25 16.80
N PHE A 49 0.05 14.30 16.18
CA PHE A 49 0.26 14.33 14.74
C PHE A 49 1.29 13.29 14.29
N SER A 50 2.39 13.14 15.04
CA SER A 50 3.43 12.14 14.75
C SER A 50 2.88 10.73 14.83
N LEU A 51 2.05 10.46 15.82
CA LEU A 51 1.36 9.18 15.98
C LEU A 51 0.38 8.92 14.83
N MET A 52 -0.44 9.91 14.49
CA MET A 52 -1.36 9.83 13.36
C MET A 52 -0.64 9.61 12.03
N PHE A 53 0.48 10.29 11.82
CA PHE A 53 1.32 10.10 10.63
C PHE A 53 1.90 8.69 10.55
N TYR A 54 2.34 8.15 11.70
CA TYR A 54 2.83 6.78 11.79
C TYR A 54 1.76 5.75 11.38
N TYR A 55 0.57 5.85 11.96
CA TYR A 55 -0.54 4.93 11.64
C TYR A 55 -1.04 5.11 10.21
N ALA A 56 -1.10 6.33 9.73
CA ALA A 56 -1.49 6.59 8.36
C ALA A 56 -0.52 5.96 7.35
N ARG A 57 0.79 6.07 7.61
CA ARG A 57 1.82 5.41 6.78
C ARG A 57 1.70 3.89 6.80
N GLN A 58 1.38 3.32 7.95
CA GLN A 58 1.19 1.87 8.07
C GLN A 58 -0.08 1.42 7.35
N ALA A 59 -1.17 2.16 7.45
CA ALA A 59 -2.42 1.88 6.73
C ALA A 59 -2.21 1.89 5.21
N VAL A 60 -1.46 2.86 4.68
CA VAL A 60 -1.11 2.93 3.26
C VAL A 60 -0.28 1.72 2.82
N ARG A 61 0.65 1.27 3.66
CA ARG A 61 1.43 0.07 3.36
C ARG A 61 0.54 -1.17 3.23
N VAL A 62 -0.37 -1.36 4.17
CA VAL A 62 -1.34 -2.48 4.13
C VAL A 62 -2.24 -2.39 2.90
N GLU A 63 -2.70 -1.18 2.55
CA GLU A 63 -3.48 -0.96 1.33
C GLU A 63 -2.67 -1.26 0.07
N ALA A 64 -1.39 -0.90 0.04
CA ALA A 64 -0.48 -1.20 -1.07
C ALA A 64 -0.29 -2.70 -1.26
N GLU A 65 -0.02 -3.40 -0.17
CA GLU A 65 0.12 -4.86 -0.16
C GLU A 65 -1.18 -5.51 -0.64
N GLY A 66 -2.33 -5.08 -0.14
CA GLY A 66 -3.64 -5.57 -0.57
C GLY A 66 -3.95 -5.30 -2.05
N LYS A 67 -3.59 -4.12 -2.57
CA LYS A 67 -3.73 -3.82 -4.01
C LYS A 67 -2.82 -4.69 -4.88
N ALA A 68 -1.60 -4.95 -4.43
CA ALA A 68 -0.68 -5.84 -5.13
C ALA A 68 -1.19 -7.29 -5.16
N GLU A 69 -1.74 -7.77 -4.06
CA GLU A 69 -2.37 -9.10 -3.98
C GLU A 69 -3.63 -9.22 -4.86
N ASP A 70 -4.51 -8.22 -4.84
CA ASP A 70 -5.70 -8.18 -5.70
C ASP A 70 -5.32 -8.15 -7.19
N MET A 71 -4.30 -7.38 -7.55
CA MET A 71 -3.78 -7.35 -8.90
C MET A 71 -3.14 -8.70 -9.28
N LEU A 72 -2.37 -9.31 -8.37
CA LEU A 72 -1.76 -10.62 -8.58
C LEU A 72 -2.83 -11.67 -8.90
N GLN A 73 -3.90 -11.71 -8.12
CA GLN A 73 -5.02 -12.62 -8.35
C GLN A 73 -5.72 -12.37 -9.69
N LYS A 74 -5.99 -11.10 -10.02
CA LYS A 74 -6.60 -10.74 -11.30
C LYS A 74 -5.73 -11.12 -12.49
N MET A 75 -4.43 -10.91 -12.36
CA MET A 75 -3.47 -11.24 -13.40
C MET A 75 -3.35 -12.75 -13.62
N GLU A 76 -3.26 -13.51 -12.53
CA GLU A 76 -3.26 -14.96 -12.61
C GLU A 76 -4.51 -15.51 -13.30
N ILE A 77 -5.71 -15.07 -12.85
CA ILE A 77 -6.97 -15.46 -13.48
C ILE A 77 -6.99 -15.08 -14.96
N ALA A 78 -6.50 -13.89 -15.29
CA ALA A 78 -6.45 -13.43 -16.68
C ALA A 78 -5.51 -14.28 -17.53
N ALA A 79 -4.34 -14.63 -17.00
CA ALA A 79 -3.37 -15.49 -17.68
C ALA A 79 -3.92 -16.91 -17.81
N ALA A 80 -4.42 -17.50 -16.73
CA ALA A 80 -5.00 -18.83 -16.72
C ALA A 80 -6.16 -18.95 -17.73
N ASN A 81 -7.09 -18.01 -17.74
CA ASN A 81 -8.21 -18.00 -18.70
C ASN A 81 -7.73 -17.87 -20.14
N THR A 82 -6.72 -17.01 -20.38
CA THR A 82 -6.16 -16.80 -21.72
C THR A 82 -5.49 -18.08 -22.24
N LEU A 83 -4.73 -18.77 -21.39
CA LEU A 83 -4.08 -20.03 -21.74
C LEU A 83 -5.10 -21.14 -21.90
N HIS A 84 -6.06 -21.27 -20.99
CA HIS A 84 -7.11 -22.26 -21.04
C HIS A 84 -7.95 -22.17 -22.31
N GLU A 85 -8.26 -20.97 -22.78
CA GLU A 85 -8.92 -20.77 -24.07
C GLU A 85 -8.11 -21.41 -25.21
N LYS A 86 -6.79 -21.27 -25.20
CA LYS A 86 -5.92 -21.85 -26.23
C LYS A 86 -5.75 -23.37 -26.08
N GLU A 87 -5.73 -23.86 -24.83
CA GLU A 87 -5.77 -25.29 -24.56
C GLU A 87 -7.03 -25.95 -25.11
N VAL A 88 -8.21 -25.34 -24.92
CA VAL A 88 -9.49 -25.86 -25.45
C VAL A 88 -9.43 -25.96 -26.98
N VAL A 89 -8.94 -24.91 -27.65
CA VAL A 89 -8.77 -24.90 -29.11
C VAL A 89 -7.78 -26.00 -29.56
N ALA A 90 -6.66 -26.14 -28.85
CA ALA A 90 -5.66 -27.15 -29.12
C ALA A 90 -6.22 -28.55 -28.97
N ARG A 91 -6.98 -28.85 -27.90
CA ARG A 91 -7.61 -30.16 -27.66
C ARG A 91 -8.62 -30.50 -28.73
N GLN A 92 -9.39 -29.54 -29.23
CA GLN A 92 -10.33 -29.79 -30.32
C GLN A 92 -9.61 -30.30 -31.59
N THR A 93 -8.51 -29.61 -31.97
CA THR A 93 -7.70 -30.06 -33.12
C THR A 93 -6.96 -31.36 -32.84
N PHE A 94 -6.42 -31.51 -31.63
CA PHE A 94 -5.75 -32.73 -31.17
C PHE A 94 -6.61 -33.98 -31.37
N TRP A 95 -7.90 -33.96 -30.96
CA TRP A 95 -8.82 -35.10 -31.16
C TRP A 95 -8.96 -35.49 -32.63
N ASN A 96 -9.02 -34.50 -33.53
CA ASN A 96 -9.10 -34.79 -34.97
C ASN A 96 -7.79 -35.39 -35.49
N VAL A 97 -6.64 -34.88 -35.02
CA VAL A 97 -5.32 -35.43 -35.39
C VAL A 97 -5.16 -36.86 -34.86
N GLU A 98 -5.48 -37.12 -33.60
CA GLU A 98 -5.32 -38.45 -32.98
C GLU A 98 -6.16 -39.52 -33.63
N GLN A 99 -7.35 -39.16 -34.17
CA GLN A 99 -8.18 -40.08 -34.94
C GLN A 99 -7.67 -40.33 -36.38
N ASN A 100 -6.75 -39.52 -36.88
CA ASN A 100 -6.27 -39.56 -38.25
C ASN A 100 -4.75 -39.74 -38.37
N LEU A 101 -4.12 -40.40 -37.39
CA LEU A 101 -2.65 -40.53 -37.31
C LEU A 101 -2.05 -41.15 -38.59
N HIS A 102 -2.75 -42.03 -39.29
CA HIS A 102 -2.30 -42.68 -40.55
C HIS A 102 -2.61 -41.87 -41.82
N ASN A 103 -3.23 -40.69 -41.68
CA ASN A 103 -3.57 -39.81 -42.81
C ASN A 103 -2.88 -38.44 -42.71
N PRO A 104 -1.63 -38.33 -43.17
CA PRO A 104 -0.88 -37.08 -43.09
C PRO A 104 -1.56 -35.89 -43.80
N ASP A 105 -2.30 -36.15 -44.88
CA ASP A 105 -2.98 -35.08 -45.64
C ASP A 105 -4.13 -34.48 -44.83
N ALA A 106 -4.89 -35.32 -44.11
CA ALA A 106 -5.93 -34.84 -43.17
C ALA A 106 -5.32 -34.06 -41.98
N ILE A 107 -4.17 -34.50 -41.47
CA ILE A 107 -3.41 -33.76 -40.42
C ILE A 107 -3.01 -32.38 -40.96
N ASP A 108 -2.48 -32.31 -42.16
CA ASP A 108 -2.11 -31.02 -42.81
C ASP A 108 -3.30 -30.04 -42.81
N ASP A 109 -4.50 -30.51 -43.16
CA ASP A 109 -5.68 -29.66 -43.21
C ASP A 109 -6.07 -29.14 -41.81
N TYR A 110 -6.07 -30.01 -40.80
CA TYR A 110 -6.39 -29.60 -39.42
C TYR A 110 -5.39 -28.59 -38.86
N LEU A 111 -4.09 -28.78 -39.15
CA LEU A 111 -3.07 -27.81 -38.71
C LEU A 111 -3.20 -26.44 -39.40
N GLN A 112 -3.57 -26.43 -40.66
CA GLN A 112 -3.85 -25.19 -41.34
C GLN A 112 -5.11 -24.49 -40.83
N GLU A 113 -6.16 -25.27 -40.53
CA GLU A 113 -7.43 -24.79 -40.05
C GLU A 113 -7.29 -24.07 -38.69
N ILE A 114 -6.61 -24.69 -37.72
CA ILE A 114 -6.39 -24.07 -36.41
C ILE A 114 -5.64 -22.74 -36.56
N LEU A 115 -4.60 -22.67 -37.40
CA LEU A 115 -3.86 -21.44 -37.62
C LEU A 115 -4.68 -20.35 -38.34
N ARG A 116 -5.58 -20.73 -39.26
CA ARG A 116 -6.46 -19.77 -39.94
C ARG A 116 -7.48 -19.17 -38.96
N ASN A 117 -8.04 -20.02 -38.09
CA ASN A 117 -9.13 -19.63 -37.19
C ASN A 117 -8.67 -18.98 -35.89
N THR A 118 -7.38 -19.14 -35.52
CA THR A 118 -6.82 -18.63 -34.27
C THR A 118 -5.54 -17.85 -34.55
N PRO A 119 -5.65 -16.53 -34.82
CA PRO A 119 -4.50 -15.70 -35.17
C PRO A 119 -3.40 -15.63 -34.10
N GLU A 120 -3.73 -15.89 -32.85
CA GLU A 120 -2.83 -15.85 -31.71
C GLU A 120 -1.90 -17.06 -31.62
N ILE A 121 -2.30 -18.17 -32.26
CA ILE A 121 -1.44 -19.34 -32.45
C ILE A 121 -0.52 -19.04 -33.63
N VAL A 122 0.78 -19.00 -33.37
CA VAL A 122 1.79 -18.64 -34.37
C VAL A 122 2.43 -19.85 -35.03
N GLY A 123 2.30 -21.02 -34.41
CA GLY A 123 2.77 -22.28 -34.94
C GLY A 123 1.94 -23.46 -34.44
N VAL A 124 1.93 -24.55 -35.19
CA VAL A 124 1.32 -25.83 -34.80
C VAL A 124 2.14 -26.96 -35.37
N ALA A 125 2.43 -27.95 -34.55
CA ALA A 125 3.25 -29.08 -34.89
C ALA A 125 2.57 -30.43 -34.56
N VAL A 126 2.84 -31.42 -35.40
CA VAL A 126 2.66 -32.84 -35.06
C VAL A 126 4.00 -33.52 -35.33
N ALA A 127 4.62 -34.02 -34.29
CA ALA A 127 5.91 -34.70 -34.37
C ALA A 127 5.77 -36.11 -33.83
N PHE A 128 6.22 -37.05 -34.61
CA PHE A 128 6.10 -38.48 -34.30
C PHE A 128 7.39 -39.06 -33.70
N VAL A 129 7.30 -40.14 -33.01
CA VAL A 129 8.47 -40.94 -32.63
C VAL A 129 9.20 -41.40 -33.91
N PRO A 130 10.54 -41.51 -33.87
CA PRO A 130 11.29 -41.98 -35.04
C PRO A 130 10.76 -43.29 -35.58
N ASP A 131 10.77 -43.43 -36.92
CA ASP A 131 10.31 -44.62 -37.65
C ASP A 131 8.82 -44.94 -37.47
N TYR A 132 7.99 -44.03 -37.04
CA TYR A 132 6.54 -44.23 -36.92
C TYR A 132 5.90 -44.59 -38.28
N TYR A 133 6.29 -43.83 -39.31
CA TYR A 133 5.81 -44.14 -40.68
C TYR A 133 6.87 -44.98 -41.44
N GLN A 134 6.52 -46.20 -41.78
CA GLN A 134 7.42 -47.13 -42.51
C GLN A 134 7.96 -46.53 -43.83
N HIS A 135 7.20 -45.65 -44.46
CA HIS A 135 7.60 -45.02 -45.71
C HIS A 135 8.44 -43.72 -45.52
N ARG A 136 8.64 -43.29 -44.28
CA ARG A 136 9.44 -42.12 -43.92
C ARG A 136 10.30 -42.48 -42.68
N PRO A 137 11.41 -43.18 -42.89
CA PRO A 137 12.28 -43.57 -41.78
C PRO A 137 12.95 -42.37 -41.13
N GLY A 138 13.21 -42.45 -39.83
CA GLY A 138 13.81 -41.40 -39.03
C GLY A 138 12.78 -40.43 -38.43
N GLU A 139 13.21 -39.24 -38.19
CA GLU A 139 12.39 -38.16 -37.62
C GLU A 139 11.37 -37.70 -38.65
N TYR A 140 10.11 -37.56 -38.22
CA TYR A 140 9.06 -37.00 -39.05
C TYR A 140 8.17 -36.05 -38.27
N MET A 141 8.08 -34.81 -38.77
CA MET A 141 7.23 -33.76 -38.21
C MET A 141 6.51 -33.01 -39.30
N ILE A 142 5.29 -32.64 -39.04
CA ILE A 142 4.54 -31.65 -39.79
C ILE A 142 4.45 -30.39 -38.95
N TYR A 143 5.03 -29.30 -39.41
CA TYR A 143 5.03 -28.02 -38.72
C TYR A 143 4.50 -26.93 -39.65
N TYR A 144 3.47 -26.24 -39.19
CA TYR A 144 2.98 -25.03 -39.81
C TYR A 144 3.25 -23.84 -38.91
N TYR A 145 3.75 -22.77 -39.48
CA TYR A 145 3.97 -21.52 -38.75
C TYR A 145 3.51 -20.32 -39.57
N ARG A 146 3.20 -19.23 -38.86
CA ARG A 146 2.75 -17.99 -39.44
C ARG A 146 3.95 -17.06 -39.68
N LYS A 147 4.08 -16.56 -40.91
CA LYS A 147 5.03 -15.51 -41.27
C LYS A 147 4.28 -14.35 -41.94
N GLY A 148 3.98 -13.33 -41.14
CA GLY A 148 3.05 -12.29 -41.55
C GLY A 148 1.65 -12.85 -41.78
N THR A 149 1.12 -12.74 -42.98
CA THR A 149 -0.20 -13.28 -43.36
C THR A 149 -0.15 -14.68 -44.00
N GLN A 150 1.05 -15.21 -44.23
CA GLN A 150 1.24 -16.51 -44.89
C GLN A 150 1.44 -17.63 -43.88
N LEU A 151 0.86 -18.80 -44.19
CA LEU A 151 1.12 -20.04 -43.50
C LEU A 151 2.18 -20.80 -44.27
N ILE A 152 3.27 -21.17 -43.61
CA ILE A 152 4.40 -21.88 -44.20
C ILE A 152 4.50 -23.27 -43.58
N LYS A 153 4.59 -24.30 -44.38
CA LYS A 153 4.86 -25.68 -43.98
C LYS A 153 6.36 -25.88 -43.82
N SER A 154 6.74 -26.61 -42.77
CA SER A 154 8.11 -27.06 -42.55
C SER A 154 8.09 -28.49 -41.97
N GLU A 155 9.12 -29.26 -42.27
CA GLU A 155 9.35 -30.58 -41.65
C GLU A 155 10.37 -30.50 -40.50
N THR A 156 10.79 -29.28 -40.12
CA THR A 156 11.71 -29.05 -39.01
C THR A 156 11.23 -27.88 -38.17
N PHE A 157 11.37 -27.98 -36.85
CA PHE A 157 11.00 -26.90 -35.92
C PHE A 157 12.06 -25.78 -35.91
N ALA A 158 13.31 -26.19 -35.80
CA ALA A 158 14.50 -25.33 -35.85
C ALA A 158 15.54 -26.02 -36.75
N ASP A 159 16.77 -25.57 -36.73
CA ASP A 159 17.86 -26.24 -37.42
C ASP A 159 18.39 -27.50 -36.68
N GLU A 160 17.72 -27.84 -35.57
CA GLU A 160 18.02 -28.96 -34.69
C GLU A 160 16.89 -29.99 -34.67
N SER A 161 17.20 -31.20 -34.22
CA SER A 161 16.21 -32.26 -33.99
C SER A 161 15.13 -31.81 -33.00
N TYR A 162 13.87 -32.03 -33.33
CA TYR A 162 12.76 -31.71 -32.43
C TYR A 162 12.74 -32.66 -31.20
N MET A 163 13.40 -33.81 -31.27
CA MET A 163 13.43 -34.77 -30.17
C MET A 163 14.03 -34.22 -28.88
N HIS A 164 14.95 -33.25 -29.00
CA HIS A 164 15.58 -32.60 -27.86
C HIS A 164 14.91 -31.28 -27.48
N GLN A 165 13.82 -30.92 -28.15
CA GLN A 165 13.08 -29.73 -27.81
C GLN A 165 12.19 -29.97 -26.59
N PRO A 166 12.16 -29.07 -25.60
CA PRO A 166 11.40 -29.28 -24.37
C PRO A 166 9.90 -29.56 -24.57
N TRP A 167 9.29 -28.93 -25.56
CA TRP A 167 7.87 -29.13 -25.87
C TRP A 167 7.58 -30.55 -26.34
N TYR A 168 8.53 -31.26 -26.95
CA TYR A 168 8.40 -32.63 -27.39
C TYR A 168 8.84 -33.62 -26.32
N GLU A 169 10.09 -33.48 -25.86
CA GLU A 169 10.72 -34.41 -24.91
C GLU A 169 9.95 -34.52 -23.60
N GLU A 170 9.64 -33.34 -22.99
CA GLU A 170 8.93 -33.30 -21.71
C GLU A 170 7.50 -33.80 -21.83
N THR A 171 6.77 -33.46 -22.93
CA THR A 171 5.41 -33.96 -23.16
C THR A 171 5.37 -35.46 -23.34
N LEU A 172 6.28 -36.00 -24.13
CA LEU A 172 6.35 -37.46 -24.40
C LEU A 172 6.75 -38.21 -23.14
N ASN A 173 7.78 -37.75 -22.40
CA ASN A 173 8.28 -38.43 -21.20
C ASN A 173 7.28 -38.39 -20.04
N ARG A 174 6.56 -37.28 -19.86
CA ARG A 174 5.52 -37.16 -18.84
C ARG A 174 4.25 -37.90 -19.21
N ASN A 175 4.06 -38.12 -20.48
CA ASN A 175 2.84 -38.69 -21.05
C ASN A 175 1.57 -37.95 -20.59
N THR A 176 1.69 -36.64 -20.44
CA THR A 176 0.64 -35.68 -20.04
C THR A 176 0.84 -34.38 -20.78
N GLU A 177 -0.20 -33.58 -20.82
CA GLU A 177 -0.10 -32.19 -21.34
C GLU A 177 0.97 -31.37 -20.62
N TYR A 178 1.64 -30.52 -21.38
CA TYR A 178 2.77 -29.74 -20.85
C TYR A 178 2.90 -28.40 -21.55
N TRP A 179 3.05 -27.35 -20.77
CA TRP A 179 3.50 -26.03 -21.21
C TRP A 179 5.02 -25.95 -21.16
N SER A 180 5.65 -25.69 -22.29
CA SER A 180 7.10 -25.58 -22.38
C SER A 180 7.63 -24.27 -21.75
N ASP A 181 8.91 -24.26 -21.42
CA ASP A 181 9.63 -22.99 -21.19
C ASP A 181 9.72 -22.18 -22.49
N PRO A 182 9.89 -20.84 -22.37
CA PRO A 182 10.11 -20.00 -23.53
C PRO A 182 11.27 -20.45 -24.42
N ALA A 183 11.01 -20.47 -25.71
CA ALA A 183 11.97 -20.79 -26.74
C ALA A 183 11.98 -19.70 -27.83
N GLU A 184 13.12 -19.47 -28.45
CA GLU A 184 13.21 -18.65 -29.65
C GLU A 184 12.97 -19.52 -30.89
N ASN A 185 11.96 -19.20 -31.67
CA ASN A 185 11.71 -19.88 -32.93
C ASN A 185 12.20 -19.00 -34.09
N TYR A 186 13.35 -19.37 -34.64
CA TYR A 186 13.98 -18.65 -35.77
C TYR A 186 13.11 -18.64 -37.03
N LYS A 187 12.19 -19.59 -37.20
CA LYS A 187 11.26 -19.63 -38.34
C LYS A 187 10.18 -18.56 -38.25
N THR A 188 9.80 -18.17 -37.05
CA THR A 188 8.88 -17.04 -36.80
C THR A 188 9.61 -15.69 -36.60
N ASN A 189 10.73 -15.45 -37.27
CA ASN A 189 11.59 -14.26 -37.16
C ASN A 189 12.25 -14.08 -35.78
N GLY A 190 12.50 -15.18 -35.05
CA GLY A 190 13.06 -15.14 -33.69
C GLY A 190 12.07 -14.62 -32.63
N GLU A 191 10.79 -14.67 -32.93
CA GLU A 191 9.74 -14.34 -31.95
C GLU A 191 9.77 -15.36 -30.82
N PRO A 192 9.85 -14.92 -29.55
CA PRO A 192 9.83 -15.83 -28.43
C PRO A 192 8.43 -16.43 -28.26
N ILE A 193 8.39 -17.75 -28.11
CA ILE A 193 7.15 -18.53 -28.01
C ILE A 193 7.17 -19.43 -26.76
N ILE A 194 5.98 -19.84 -26.36
CA ILE A 194 5.73 -20.99 -25.50
C ILE A 194 4.90 -22.02 -26.28
N SER A 195 5.15 -23.29 -26.04
CA SER A 195 4.42 -24.37 -26.70
C SER A 195 3.58 -25.16 -25.70
N PHE A 196 2.34 -25.47 -26.07
CA PHE A 196 1.47 -26.39 -25.36
C PHE A 196 1.44 -27.72 -26.08
N GLY A 197 2.00 -28.76 -25.48
CA GLY A 197 2.12 -30.11 -26.02
C GLY A 197 1.09 -31.07 -25.45
N LEU A 198 0.55 -31.92 -26.31
CA LEU A 198 -0.39 -33.01 -25.99
C LEU A 198 0.19 -34.32 -26.57
N PRO A 199 0.36 -35.39 -25.75
CA PRO A 199 0.89 -36.65 -26.26
C PRO A 199 -0.16 -37.41 -27.11
N LEU A 200 0.21 -37.80 -28.33
CA LEU A 200 -0.60 -38.59 -29.23
C LEU A 200 -0.46 -40.04 -28.90
N HIS A 201 -1.58 -40.78 -28.82
CA HIS A 201 -1.60 -42.18 -28.47
C HIS A 201 -2.14 -43.04 -29.59
N GLU A 202 -1.55 -44.21 -29.74
CA GLU A 202 -2.05 -45.30 -30.55
C GLU A 202 -1.88 -46.59 -29.76
N ASP A 203 -2.92 -47.36 -29.65
CA ASP A 203 -2.96 -48.60 -28.84
C ASP A 203 -2.43 -48.44 -27.41
N GLY A 204 -2.70 -47.28 -26.81
CA GLY A 204 -2.27 -46.93 -25.43
C GLY A 204 -0.79 -46.58 -25.28
N LYS A 205 -0.04 -46.44 -26.37
CA LYS A 205 1.36 -45.96 -26.38
C LYS A 205 1.44 -44.55 -26.94
N ALA A 206 2.28 -43.77 -26.35
CA ALA A 206 2.59 -42.44 -26.91
C ALA A 206 3.42 -42.63 -28.19
N VAL A 207 2.90 -42.14 -29.32
CA VAL A 207 3.50 -42.27 -30.66
C VAL A 207 3.95 -40.92 -31.23
N GLY A 208 3.70 -39.82 -30.52
CA GLY A 208 4.10 -38.50 -30.93
C GLY A 208 3.57 -37.40 -30.02
N VAL A 209 3.71 -36.19 -30.43
CA VAL A 209 3.24 -34.99 -29.74
C VAL A 209 2.57 -34.05 -30.73
N PHE A 210 1.37 -33.60 -30.40
CA PHE A 210 0.74 -32.45 -30.99
C PHE A 210 1.09 -31.22 -30.14
N ALA A 211 1.49 -30.12 -30.76
CA ALA A 211 1.79 -28.91 -30.04
C ALA A 211 1.31 -27.66 -30.77
N ILE A 212 0.92 -26.65 -30.02
CA ILE A 212 0.65 -25.30 -30.52
C ILE A 212 1.66 -24.31 -29.93
N ASP A 213 2.06 -23.32 -30.70
CA ASP A 213 2.97 -22.25 -30.29
C ASP A 213 2.21 -20.94 -30.12
N ILE A 214 2.42 -20.28 -28.99
CA ILE A 214 1.82 -18.98 -28.67
C ILE A 214 2.93 -17.93 -28.58
N SER A 215 2.71 -16.79 -29.24
CA SER A 215 3.61 -15.63 -29.17
C SER A 215 3.63 -15.02 -27.76
N LEU A 216 4.83 -14.87 -27.19
CA LEU A 216 4.99 -14.16 -25.93
C LEU A 216 4.74 -12.65 -26.06
N TYR A 217 4.99 -12.06 -27.22
CA TYR A 217 4.65 -10.68 -27.50
C TYR A 217 3.15 -10.44 -27.42
N TRP A 218 2.36 -11.33 -28.05
CA TRP A 218 0.91 -11.27 -27.97
C TRP A 218 0.42 -11.49 -26.54
N LEU A 219 0.90 -12.52 -25.86
CA LEU A 219 0.49 -12.84 -24.49
C LEU A 219 0.81 -11.68 -23.53
N SER A 220 2.01 -11.11 -23.61
CA SER A 220 2.39 -9.96 -22.81
C SER A 220 1.47 -8.76 -23.06
N LYS A 221 1.13 -8.48 -24.32
CA LYS A 221 0.23 -7.38 -24.68
C LYS A 221 -1.18 -7.58 -24.12
N VAL A 222 -1.71 -8.79 -24.16
CA VAL A 222 -3.05 -9.12 -23.64
C VAL A 222 -3.09 -8.94 -22.13
N ILE A 223 -2.09 -9.46 -21.42
CA ILE A 223 -2.02 -9.37 -19.97
C ILE A 223 -1.74 -7.91 -19.54
N GLU A 224 -0.85 -7.21 -20.22
CA GLU A 224 -0.55 -5.81 -19.94
C GLU A 224 -1.77 -4.90 -20.12
N GLY A 225 -2.63 -5.19 -21.11
CA GLY A 225 -3.88 -4.46 -21.32
C GLY A 225 -4.87 -4.53 -20.14
N LYS A 226 -4.67 -5.44 -19.19
CA LYS A 226 -5.54 -5.64 -18.01
C LYS A 226 -4.96 -4.99 -16.72
N ARG A 227 -3.83 -4.26 -16.82
CA ARG A 227 -3.24 -3.56 -15.68
C ARG A 227 -4.16 -2.44 -15.17
N PRO A 228 -4.31 -2.28 -13.83
CA PRO A 228 -5.19 -1.27 -13.25
C PRO A 228 -4.60 0.15 -13.31
N SER A 229 -3.29 0.28 -13.45
CA SER A 229 -2.56 1.55 -13.47
C SER A 229 -1.39 1.48 -14.45
N PRO A 230 -1.02 2.59 -15.10
CA PRO A 230 0.10 2.65 -16.04
C PRO A 230 1.46 2.22 -15.47
N ASN A 231 1.68 2.47 -14.17
CA ASN A 231 2.96 2.21 -13.52
C ASN A 231 3.02 0.86 -12.78
N MET A 232 1.85 0.21 -12.60
CA MET A 232 1.78 -1.15 -12.09
C MET A 232 1.90 -2.13 -13.25
N TYR A 233 2.69 -3.15 -13.11
CA TYR A 233 2.81 -4.18 -14.14
C TYR A 233 2.97 -5.56 -13.52
N GLY A 234 2.55 -6.54 -14.29
CA GLY A 234 2.71 -7.91 -13.92
C GLY A 234 3.74 -8.61 -14.77
N VAL A 235 4.36 -9.61 -14.20
CA VAL A 235 5.36 -10.44 -14.83
C VAL A 235 4.99 -11.90 -14.60
N ILE A 236 5.22 -12.74 -15.60
CA ILE A 236 5.17 -14.20 -15.46
C ILE A 236 6.54 -14.72 -15.86
N ALA A 237 7.13 -15.52 -14.99
CA ALA A 237 8.42 -16.14 -15.25
C ALA A 237 8.35 -17.67 -15.09
N SER A 238 9.13 -18.39 -15.87
CA SER A 238 9.32 -19.82 -15.68
C SER A 238 10.28 -20.08 -14.51
N ARG A 239 10.23 -21.25 -13.90
CA ARG A 239 11.19 -21.68 -12.86
C ARG A 239 12.64 -21.76 -13.36
N LYS A 240 12.85 -21.79 -14.67
CA LYS A 240 14.19 -21.72 -15.30
C LYS A 240 14.64 -20.27 -15.54
N GLY A 241 13.91 -19.27 -15.03
CA GLY A 241 14.30 -17.87 -15.08
C GLY A 241 14.11 -17.19 -16.44
N ALA A 242 13.23 -17.71 -17.28
CA ALA A 242 12.81 -17.05 -18.50
C ALA A 242 11.51 -16.26 -18.26
N PHE A 243 11.41 -15.06 -18.79
CA PHE A 243 10.16 -14.30 -18.75
C PHE A 243 9.19 -14.79 -19.83
N ILE A 244 7.94 -15.02 -19.44
CA ILE A 244 6.82 -15.40 -20.28
C ILE A 244 5.95 -14.19 -20.58
N VAL A 245 5.73 -13.35 -19.57
CA VAL A 245 5.05 -12.05 -19.69
C VAL A 245 5.94 -11.01 -19.05
N HIS A 246 6.24 -9.96 -19.80
CA HIS A 246 7.00 -8.81 -19.29
C HIS A 246 6.61 -7.55 -20.09
N PRO A 247 6.46 -6.36 -19.46
CA PRO A 247 6.12 -5.11 -20.16
C PRO A 247 7.21 -4.69 -21.16
N ASP A 248 8.47 -4.95 -20.82
CA ASP A 248 9.59 -4.79 -21.75
C ASP A 248 9.81 -6.10 -22.52
N THR A 249 9.27 -6.17 -23.71
CA THR A 249 9.33 -7.37 -24.56
C THR A 249 10.75 -7.76 -24.98
N THR A 250 11.74 -6.88 -24.85
CA THR A 250 13.16 -7.22 -25.14
C THR A 250 13.73 -8.20 -24.12
N ARG A 251 13.05 -8.37 -22.98
CA ARG A 251 13.40 -9.31 -21.88
C ARG A 251 12.78 -10.70 -22.03
N LEU A 252 11.92 -10.90 -23.00
CA LEU A 252 11.30 -12.20 -23.28
C LEU A 252 12.29 -13.16 -23.91
N LYS A 253 13.36 -13.49 -23.15
CA LYS A 253 14.48 -14.34 -23.59
C LYS A 253 14.84 -15.36 -22.51
N PRO A 254 15.35 -16.54 -22.90
CA PRO A 254 15.85 -17.52 -21.95
C PRO A 254 16.85 -16.92 -20.96
N GLY A 255 16.71 -17.24 -19.68
CA GLY A 255 17.62 -16.80 -18.62
C GLY A 255 17.62 -15.30 -18.31
N ALA A 256 16.65 -14.53 -18.82
CA ALA A 256 16.63 -13.08 -18.64
C ALA A 256 16.49 -12.65 -17.17
N LEU A 257 15.79 -13.44 -16.34
CA LEU A 257 15.68 -13.18 -14.90
C LEU A 257 17.03 -13.27 -14.20
N PHE A 258 17.86 -14.27 -14.52
CA PHE A 258 19.19 -14.41 -13.94
C PHE A 258 20.12 -13.26 -14.35
N LYS A 259 20.04 -12.81 -15.60
CA LYS A 259 20.78 -11.61 -16.08
C LYS A 259 20.32 -10.36 -15.36
N LEU A 260 19.04 -10.25 -15.05
CA LEU A 260 18.50 -9.14 -14.27
C LEU A 260 19.04 -9.16 -12.83
N MET A 261 19.11 -10.35 -12.21
CA MET A 261 19.70 -10.52 -10.87
C MET A 261 21.18 -10.10 -10.82
N GLU A 262 21.95 -10.37 -11.86
CA GLU A 262 23.35 -9.92 -11.97
C GLU A 262 23.47 -8.40 -12.07
N GLN A 263 22.52 -7.74 -12.72
CA GLN A 263 22.48 -6.27 -12.84
C GLN A 263 22.13 -5.57 -11.51
N PHE A 264 21.41 -6.25 -10.63
CA PHE A 264 21.00 -5.74 -9.32
C PHE A 264 21.59 -6.61 -8.20
N PRO A 265 22.93 -6.55 -7.97
CA PRO A 265 23.57 -7.37 -6.97
C PRO A 265 23.17 -6.91 -5.56
N GLY A 266 22.28 -7.65 -4.93
CA GLY A 266 21.85 -7.43 -3.56
C GLY A 266 21.18 -8.68 -3.01
N ALA A 267 21.49 -9.03 -1.75
CA ALA A 267 20.94 -10.22 -1.11
C ALA A 267 19.40 -10.30 -1.14
N ILE A 268 18.72 -9.15 -1.16
CA ILE A 268 17.26 -9.06 -1.22
C ILE A 268 16.74 -9.54 -2.57
N TYR A 269 17.35 -9.11 -3.68
CA TYR A 269 16.88 -9.49 -5.04
C TYR A 269 17.11 -10.96 -5.32
N SER A 270 18.30 -11.46 -4.99
CA SER A 270 18.62 -12.87 -5.15
C SER A 270 17.71 -13.75 -4.29
N SER A 271 17.51 -13.39 -3.01
CA SER A 271 16.63 -14.13 -2.11
C SER A 271 15.17 -14.11 -2.60
N LEU A 272 14.68 -12.97 -3.10
CA LEU A 272 13.33 -12.85 -3.65
C LEU A 272 13.15 -13.72 -4.88
N ALA A 273 14.07 -13.64 -5.85
CA ALA A 273 14.00 -14.42 -7.07
C ALA A 273 14.09 -15.93 -6.78
N TYR A 274 14.95 -16.37 -5.87
CA TYR A 274 15.00 -17.78 -5.48
C TYR A 274 13.67 -18.25 -4.84
N LYS A 275 13.08 -17.46 -3.94
CA LYS A 275 11.77 -17.78 -3.35
C LYS A 275 10.67 -17.91 -4.40
N MET A 276 10.67 -16.99 -5.37
CA MET A 276 9.73 -17.06 -6.51
C MET A 276 9.95 -18.33 -7.33
N LEU A 277 11.19 -18.65 -7.68
CA LEU A 277 11.53 -19.84 -8.47
C LEU A 277 11.25 -21.15 -7.70
N ASP A 278 11.40 -21.13 -6.37
CA ASP A 278 11.05 -22.27 -5.49
C ASP A 278 9.52 -22.43 -5.33
N GLY A 279 8.73 -21.49 -5.85
CA GLY A 279 7.28 -21.54 -5.82
C GLY A 279 6.68 -21.12 -4.50
N GLU A 280 7.36 -20.29 -3.72
CA GLU A 280 6.79 -19.66 -2.52
C GLU A 280 5.78 -18.58 -2.93
N THR A 281 4.78 -18.37 -2.07
CA THR A 281 3.84 -17.23 -2.16
C THR A 281 4.24 -16.18 -1.14
N GLY A 282 4.21 -14.92 -1.51
CA GLY A 282 4.52 -13.86 -0.57
C GLY A 282 4.51 -12.47 -1.14
N THR A 283 4.82 -11.53 -0.26
CA THR A 283 5.04 -10.12 -0.61
C THR A 283 6.44 -9.69 -0.20
N ALA A 284 7.03 -8.80 -0.97
CA ALA A 284 8.34 -8.23 -0.69
C ALA A 284 8.37 -6.73 -1.06
N SER A 285 9.34 -6.01 -0.52
CA SER A 285 9.62 -4.64 -0.94
C SER A 285 11.04 -4.57 -1.46
N ALA A 286 11.20 -4.12 -2.70
CA ALA A 286 12.49 -3.99 -3.36
C ALA A 286 12.58 -2.67 -4.15
N VAL A 287 13.78 -2.29 -4.57
CA VAL A 287 14.02 -1.05 -5.34
C VAL A 287 14.41 -1.43 -6.76
N PHE A 288 13.53 -1.24 -7.73
CA PHE A 288 13.82 -1.46 -9.15
C PHE A 288 14.03 -0.13 -9.85
N ASN A 289 15.14 0.00 -10.59
CA ASN A 289 15.50 1.23 -11.31
C ASN A 289 15.43 2.50 -10.43
N GLY A 290 15.79 2.40 -9.16
CA GLY A 290 15.71 3.50 -8.21
C GLY A 290 14.31 3.77 -7.62
N VAL A 291 13.30 3.03 -8.05
CA VAL A 291 11.91 3.15 -7.57
C VAL A 291 11.63 2.02 -6.57
N LYS A 292 11.26 2.39 -5.36
CA LYS A 292 10.83 1.44 -4.35
C LYS A 292 9.46 0.90 -4.71
N SER A 293 9.34 -0.44 -4.76
CA SER A 293 8.15 -1.13 -5.22
C SER A 293 7.77 -2.25 -4.24
N PHE A 294 6.47 -2.47 -4.11
CA PHE A 294 5.91 -3.67 -3.50
C PHE A 294 5.78 -4.74 -4.58
N ILE A 295 6.14 -5.97 -4.24
CA ILE A 295 6.07 -7.12 -5.12
C ILE A 295 5.22 -8.15 -4.41
N ALA A 296 4.16 -8.61 -5.05
CA ALA A 296 3.42 -9.77 -4.64
C ALA A 296 3.68 -10.89 -5.67
N TYR A 297 3.92 -12.10 -5.23
CA TYR A 297 4.24 -13.22 -6.09
C TYR A 297 3.64 -14.52 -5.59
N LYS A 298 3.31 -15.41 -6.50
CA LYS A 298 2.83 -16.77 -6.21
C LYS A 298 3.04 -17.70 -7.40
N PRO A 299 3.11 -19.02 -7.18
CA PRO A 299 3.09 -19.99 -8.27
C PRO A 299 1.75 -19.97 -9.00
N MET A 300 1.79 -20.17 -10.31
CA MET A 300 0.61 -20.31 -11.16
C MET A 300 0.22 -21.79 -11.25
N GLU A 301 -1.03 -22.09 -10.88
CA GLU A 301 -1.54 -23.48 -10.90
C GLU A 301 -1.55 -24.06 -12.31
N GLY A 302 -1.30 -25.36 -12.40
CA GLY A 302 -1.28 -26.09 -13.68
C GLY A 302 -0.04 -25.84 -14.54
N THR A 303 0.87 -24.97 -14.10
CA THR A 303 2.12 -24.66 -14.82
C THR A 303 3.33 -24.72 -13.89
N GLN A 304 4.53 -24.63 -14.46
CA GLN A 304 5.77 -24.45 -13.68
C GLN A 304 6.20 -22.98 -13.66
N TRP A 305 5.24 -22.07 -13.62
CA TRP A 305 5.47 -20.64 -13.72
C TRP A 305 5.14 -19.93 -12.42
N VAL A 306 5.67 -18.73 -12.27
CA VAL A 306 5.43 -17.83 -11.15
C VAL A 306 4.86 -16.54 -11.70
N VAL A 307 3.79 -16.08 -11.12
CA VAL A 307 3.21 -14.76 -11.39
C VAL A 307 3.68 -13.80 -10.32
N ASP A 308 4.17 -12.65 -10.72
CA ASP A 308 4.49 -11.55 -9.83
C ASP A 308 3.92 -10.23 -10.35
N VAL A 309 3.65 -9.35 -9.43
CA VAL A 309 3.15 -8.00 -9.68
C VAL A 309 4.07 -7.00 -9.01
N VAL A 310 4.52 -6.04 -9.79
CA VAL A 310 5.34 -4.92 -9.31
C VAL A 310 4.46 -3.69 -9.19
N CYS A 311 4.34 -3.19 -7.96
CA CYS A 311 3.56 -2.01 -7.59
C CYS A 311 4.49 -0.93 -7.06
N PRO A 312 4.81 0.13 -7.81
CA PRO A 312 5.64 1.23 -7.34
C PRO A 312 5.02 1.91 -6.11
N GLU A 313 5.85 2.12 -5.07
CA GLU A 313 5.40 2.82 -3.84
C GLU A 313 4.84 4.21 -4.17
N GLU A 314 5.40 4.89 -5.16
CA GLU A 314 4.95 6.22 -5.60
C GLU A 314 3.51 6.21 -6.13
N GLU A 315 3.09 5.18 -6.82
CA GLU A 315 1.73 5.04 -7.36
C GLU A 315 0.69 4.92 -6.24
N VAL A 316 0.99 4.12 -5.24
CA VAL A 316 0.14 3.97 -4.06
C VAL A 316 0.18 5.23 -3.21
N MET A 317 1.36 5.85 -3.11
CA MET A 317 1.58 7.04 -2.29
C MET A 317 1.11 8.33 -2.98
N ALA A 318 0.84 8.35 -4.29
CA ALA A 318 0.46 9.56 -5.02
C ALA A 318 -0.78 10.24 -4.42
N SER A 319 -1.85 9.49 -4.19
CA SER A 319 -3.07 9.99 -3.54
C SER A 319 -2.81 10.41 -2.09
N TYR A 320 -1.87 9.74 -1.42
CA TYR A 320 -1.54 10.00 -0.03
C TYR A 320 -0.63 11.21 0.16
N ASN A 321 0.29 11.47 -0.76
CA ASN A 321 1.15 12.65 -0.73
C ASN A 321 0.34 13.96 -0.76
N GLN A 322 -0.78 13.97 -1.47
CA GLN A 322 -1.70 15.10 -1.47
C GLN A 322 -2.36 15.28 -0.10
N LEU A 323 -2.81 14.20 0.53
CA LEU A 323 -3.36 14.23 1.89
C LEU A 323 -2.31 14.65 2.93
N ILE A 324 -1.08 14.13 2.83
CA ILE A 324 0.04 14.54 3.71
C ILE A 324 0.31 16.04 3.57
N SER A 325 0.35 16.55 2.35
CA SER A 325 0.60 17.99 2.11
C SER A 325 -0.50 18.85 2.75
N LEU A 326 -1.77 18.42 2.61
CA LEU A 326 -2.90 19.08 3.24
C LEU A 326 -2.81 19.01 4.78
N MET A 327 -2.45 17.85 5.32
CA MET A 327 -2.27 17.65 6.77
C MET A 327 -1.14 18.53 7.32
N ILE A 328 0.01 18.61 6.63
CA ILE A 328 1.13 19.48 7.01
C ILE A 328 0.66 20.94 7.00
N LEU A 329 -0.09 21.36 6.00
CA LEU A 329 -0.65 22.71 5.92
C LEU A 329 -1.56 23.00 7.11
N ILE A 330 -2.47 22.07 7.45
CA ILE A 330 -3.38 22.20 8.60
C ILE A 330 -2.59 22.31 9.91
N VAL A 331 -1.54 21.50 10.08
CA VAL A 331 -0.67 21.55 11.26
C VAL A 331 0.02 22.90 11.39
N VAL A 332 0.60 23.41 10.30
CA VAL A 332 1.27 24.72 10.28
C VAL A 332 0.28 25.82 10.61
N LEU A 333 -0.91 25.79 10.00
CA LEU A 333 -1.98 26.77 10.28
C LEU A 333 -2.45 26.70 11.74
N ALA A 334 -2.62 25.48 12.28
CA ALA A 334 -3.02 25.29 13.67
C ALA A 334 -1.95 25.80 14.65
N LEU A 335 -0.67 25.51 14.40
CA LEU A 335 0.44 26.03 15.23
C LEU A 335 0.53 27.56 15.14
N MET A 336 0.35 28.15 13.96
CA MET A 336 0.29 29.61 13.80
C MET A 336 -0.91 30.20 14.53
N ALA A 337 -2.09 29.57 14.46
CA ALA A 337 -3.29 30.00 15.15
C ALA A 337 -3.11 29.94 16.68
N ILE A 338 -2.51 28.87 17.18
CA ILE A 338 -2.17 28.73 18.61
C ILE A 338 -1.19 29.85 19.04
N ALA A 339 -0.13 30.08 18.28
CA ALA A 339 0.84 31.13 18.58
C ALA A 339 0.22 32.53 18.54
N ALA A 340 -0.61 32.79 17.51
CA ALA A 340 -1.33 34.05 17.39
C ALA A 340 -2.33 34.26 18.54
N PHE A 341 -3.10 33.20 18.90
CA PHE A 341 -4.03 33.23 20.01
C PHE A 341 -3.33 33.58 21.33
N PHE A 342 -2.23 32.90 21.65
CA PHE A 342 -1.46 33.18 22.86
C PHE A 342 -0.81 34.57 22.82
N TYR A 343 -0.29 34.99 21.67
CA TYR A 343 0.25 36.33 21.53
C TYR A 343 -0.83 37.40 21.80
N PHE A 344 -2.02 37.21 21.19
CA PHE A 344 -3.14 38.15 21.36
C PHE A 344 -3.67 38.13 22.80
N PHE A 345 -3.80 36.94 23.38
CA PHE A 345 -4.23 36.76 24.76
C PHE A 345 -3.27 37.45 25.76
N ILE A 346 -1.95 37.26 25.58
CA ILE A 346 -0.94 37.88 26.45
C ILE A 346 -1.02 39.40 26.31
N HIS A 347 -1.11 39.92 25.08
CA HIS A 347 -1.16 41.37 24.88
C HIS A 347 -2.46 41.98 25.39
N LYS A 348 -3.58 41.36 25.17
CA LYS A 348 -4.91 41.87 25.54
C LYS A 348 -5.21 41.74 27.03
N GLU A 349 -4.89 40.59 27.61
CA GLU A 349 -5.29 40.25 28.99
C GLU A 349 -4.21 40.53 30.03
N LEU A 350 -2.94 40.41 29.67
CA LEU A 350 -1.84 40.51 30.65
C LEU A 350 -1.12 41.90 30.65
N LEU A 351 -1.18 42.62 29.58
CA LEU A 351 -0.55 43.96 29.52
C LEU A 351 -1.22 44.95 30.49
N PRO A 352 -2.56 45.02 30.60
CA PRO A 352 -3.22 45.87 31.60
C PRO A 352 -2.86 45.48 33.05
N LEU A 353 -2.64 44.19 33.32
CA LEU A 353 -2.23 43.72 34.65
C LEU A 353 -0.81 44.21 35.01
N ARG A 354 0.11 44.35 34.04
CA ARG A 354 1.43 44.91 34.22
C ARG A 354 1.37 46.40 34.58
N THR A 355 0.48 47.16 33.97
CA THR A 355 0.29 48.56 34.28
C THR A 355 -0.29 48.75 35.68
N LEU A 356 -1.20 47.86 36.09
CA LEU A 356 -1.71 47.78 37.45
C LEU A 356 -0.65 47.43 38.50
N GLU A 357 0.23 46.44 38.19
CA GLU A 357 1.34 46.06 39.04
C GLU A 357 2.33 47.24 39.26
N ALA A 358 2.67 47.94 38.18
CA ALA A 358 3.53 49.09 38.24
C ALA A 358 2.90 50.20 39.11
N SER A 359 1.60 50.43 38.96
CA SER A 359 0.86 51.42 39.76
C SER A 359 0.74 51.02 41.23
N ALA A 360 0.56 49.69 41.51
CA ALA A 360 0.58 49.19 42.90
C ALA A 360 1.93 49.35 43.58
N LYS A 361 3.05 49.09 42.86
CA LYS A 361 4.41 49.33 43.33
C LYS A 361 4.69 50.79 43.66
N GLN A 362 4.13 51.71 42.88
CA GLN A 362 4.20 53.14 43.14
C GLN A 362 3.41 53.52 44.42
N MET A 363 2.21 52.89 44.60
CA MET A 363 1.44 53.11 45.81
C MET A 363 2.15 52.58 47.09
N ILE A 364 2.81 51.41 47.01
CA ILE A 364 3.63 50.88 48.14
C ILE A 364 4.77 51.84 48.47
N LYS A 365 5.30 52.55 47.51
CA LYS A 365 6.34 53.60 47.74
C LYS A 365 5.76 54.92 48.25
N GLY A 366 4.46 54.99 48.49
CA GLY A 366 3.82 56.18 49.04
C GLY A 366 3.32 57.19 47.98
N ASP A 367 3.47 56.86 46.70
CA ASP A 367 2.95 57.71 45.60
C ASP A 367 1.49 57.33 45.28
N TYR A 368 0.58 57.88 46.02
CA TYR A 368 -0.88 57.70 45.84
C TYR A 368 -1.45 58.58 44.74
N PHE A 369 -0.63 59.43 44.06
CA PHE A 369 -1.06 60.37 43.06
C PHE A 369 -0.72 60.00 41.62
N ALA A 370 0.08 58.91 41.41
CA ALA A 370 0.44 58.49 40.09
C ALA A 370 -0.81 58.24 39.20
N PRO A 371 -0.88 58.78 37.97
CA PRO A 371 -2.09 58.68 37.15
C PRO A 371 -2.37 57.24 36.77
N VAL A 372 -3.50 56.71 37.20
CA VAL A 372 -4.04 55.41 36.74
C VAL A 372 -5.21 55.72 35.82
N THR A 373 -5.08 55.39 34.55
CA THR A 373 -6.12 55.59 33.54
C THR A 373 -7.29 54.63 33.78
N THR A 374 -8.50 55.14 33.86
CA THR A 374 -9.73 54.34 33.86
C THR A 374 -9.90 53.65 32.51
N ASN A 375 -10.28 52.39 32.51
CA ASN A 375 -10.51 51.57 31.32
C ASN A 375 -12.01 51.35 31.12
N ASN A 376 -12.51 51.49 29.86
CA ASN A 376 -13.89 51.27 29.51
C ASN A 376 -14.25 49.77 29.33
N ARG A 377 -13.35 48.87 29.73
CA ARG A 377 -13.60 47.40 29.69
C ARG A 377 -14.68 47.02 30.70
N GLN A 378 -15.59 46.15 30.26
CA GLN A 378 -16.67 45.59 31.10
C GLN A 378 -16.32 44.18 31.64
N ASP A 379 -15.11 43.68 31.36
CA ASP A 379 -14.62 42.41 31.85
C ASP A 379 -13.94 42.52 33.21
N GLU A 380 -13.49 41.39 33.77
CA GLU A 380 -12.85 41.27 35.08
C GLU A 380 -11.59 42.18 35.22
N VAL A 381 -10.86 42.35 34.13
CA VAL A 381 -9.66 43.21 34.09
C VAL A 381 -10.08 44.69 34.12
N GLY A 382 -11.17 45.04 33.42
CA GLY A 382 -11.76 46.37 33.45
C GLY A 382 -12.32 46.69 34.84
N ILE A 383 -13.08 45.74 35.41
CA ILE A 383 -13.64 45.85 36.77
C ILE A 383 -12.49 45.99 37.79
N LEU A 384 -11.43 45.20 37.65
CA LEU A 384 -10.27 45.26 38.53
C LEU A 384 -9.56 46.58 38.42
N THR A 385 -9.38 47.11 37.17
CA THR A 385 -8.75 48.42 36.94
C THR A 385 -9.56 49.54 37.59
N ASN A 386 -10.87 49.51 37.40
CA ASN A 386 -11.79 50.49 37.95
C ASN A 386 -11.91 50.38 39.47
N SER A 387 -11.91 49.13 39.99
CA SER A 387 -11.90 48.86 41.43
C SER A 387 -10.60 49.35 42.08
N PHE A 388 -9.43 49.17 41.37
CA PHE A 388 -8.17 49.68 41.86
C PHE A 388 -8.16 51.23 41.89
N VAL A 389 -8.74 51.89 40.87
CA VAL A 389 -8.93 53.34 40.87
C VAL A 389 -9.86 53.76 42.01
N ALA A 390 -10.96 53.03 42.24
CA ALA A 390 -11.88 53.25 43.33
C ALA A 390 -11.23 52.99 44.70
N MET A 391 -10.43 51.92 44.81
CA MET A 391 -9.66 51.59 46.01
C MET A 391 -8.61 52.67 46.30
N ARG A 392 -7.93 53.21 45.29
CA ARG A 392 -7.01 54.32 45.45
C ARG A 392 -7.71 55.56 45.97
N ARG A 393 -8.95 55.81 45.56
CA ARG A 393 -9.82 56.84 46.11
C ARG A 393 -10.24 56.54 47.55
N SER A 394 -10.47 55.24 47.81
CA SER A 394 -10.98 54.77 49.12
C SER A 394 -9.87 54.55 50.15
N ILE A 395 -8.61 54.27 49.72
CA ILE A 395 -7.42 54.17 50.59
C ILE A 395 -7.20 55.44 51.41
N ARG A 396 -7.59 56.56 50.87
CA ARG A 396 -7.65 57.79 51.66
C ARG A 396 -8.63 57.72 52.86
N ASN A 397 -9.64 56.85 52.78
CA ASN A 397 -10.69 56.81 53.79
C ASN A 397 -10.92 55.48 54.49
N HIS A 398 -10.51 54.34 53.94
CA HIS A 398 -10.74 53.03 54.56
C HIS A 398 -9.79 51.93 54.09
N LEU A 399 -8.76 51.64 54.83
CA LEU A 399 -7.83 50.52 54.67
C LEU A 399 -8.52 49.14 54.75
N ASN A 400 -9.73 49.08 55.36
CA ASN A 400 -10.47 47.81 55.56
C ASN A 400 -11.21 47.29 54.33
N LYS A 401 -11.16 47.98 53.17
CA LYS A 401 -11.80 47.45 51.94
C LYS A 401 -10.88 46.54 51.12
N ILE A 402 -9.59 46.55 51.39
CA ILE A 402 -8.58 45.80 50.64
C ILE A 402 -8.77 44.29 50.82
N ASP A 403 -9.06 43.83 52.05
CA ASP A 403 -9.18 42.44 52.36
C ASP A 403 -10.41 41.79 51.74
N ARG A 404 -11.55 42.50 51.66
CA ARG A 404 -12.77 41.99 51.00
C ARG A 404 -12.66 41.82 49.50
N ASN A 405 -11.83 42.65 48.84
CA ASN A 405 -11.64 42.53 47.38
C ASN A 405 -10.64 41.40 47.07
N ARG A 406 -9.75 41.06 47.99
CA ARG A 406 -8.80 39.97 47.84
C ARG A 406 -9.46 38.61 47.97
N GLU A 407 -10.39 38.44 48.92
CA GLU A 407 -11.19 37.21 49.06
C GLU A 407 -12.04 36.92 47.83
N LYS A 408 -12.63 37.98 47.23
CA LYS A 408 -13.48 37.85 46.05
C LYS A 408 -12.67 37.42 44.81
N LEU A 409 -11.42 37.84 44.71
CA LEU A 409 -10.52 37.45 43.63
C LEU A 409 -10.09 35.96 43.74
N ASP A 410 -9.87 35.50 45.00
CA ASP A 410 -9.51 34.12 45.25
C ASP A 410 -10.65 33.16 44.95
N GLU A 411 -11.91 33.57 45.24
CA GLU A 411 -13.09 32.78 44.85
C GLU A 411 -13.26 32.64 43.32
N GLN A 412 -13.06 33.75 42.56
CA GLN A 412 -13.16 33.76 41.11
C GLN A 412 -12.05 32.90 40.48
N ASN A 413 -10.84 32.97 40.97
CA ASN A 413 -9.73 32.15 40.51
C ASN A 413 -9.93 30.65 40.83
N LYS A 414 -10.57 30.36 42.00
CA LYS A 414 -10.87 29.01 42.38
C LYS A 414 -11.97 28.40 41.48
N ALA A 415 -13.02 29.17 41.20
CA ALA A 415 -14.08 28.76 40.28
C ALA A 415 -13.58 28.55 38.85
N LEU A 416 -12.64 29.41 38.38
CA LEU A 416 -12.02 29.28 37.08
C LEU A 416 -11.14 28.04 36.96
N ASN A 417 -10.38 27.72 38.03
CA ASN A 417 -9.56 26.52 38.07
C ASN A 417 -10.41 25.23 38.14
N GLU A 418 -11.54 25.26 38.82
CA GLU A 418 -12.47 24.13 38.88
C GLU A 418 -13.12 23.88 37.50
N ALA A 419 -13.56 24.95 36.81
CA ALA A 419 -14.09 24.86 35.45
C ALA A 419 -13.03 24.33 34.46
N HIS A 420 -11.77 24.77 34.60
CA HIS A 420 -10.69 24.32 33.72
C HIS A 420 -10.30 22.83 33.94
N GLN A 421 -10.45 22.33 35.18
CA GLN A 421 -10.25 20.92 35.45
C GLN A 421 -11.35 20.04 34.85
N HIS A 422 -12.60 20.46 34.89
CA HIS A 422 -13.71 19.72 34.27
C HIS A 422 -13.58 19.56 32.76
N VAL A 423 -13.21 20.64 32.05
CA VAL A 423 -13.00 20.58 30.59
C VAL A 423 -11.84 19.64 30.24
N LYS A 424 -10.74 19.68 31.02
CA LYS A 424 -9.57 18.81 30.79
C LYS A 424 -9.86 17.33 31.05
N GLU A 425 -10.75 17.02 32.01
CA GLU A 425 -11.18 15.65 32.31
C GLU A 425 -12.07 15.08 31.18
N ALA A 426 -13.00 15.88 30.66
CA ALA A 426 -13.86 15.49 29.54
C ALA A 426 -13.06 15.17 28.26
N ASP A 427 -12.09 16.01 27.91
CA ASP A 427 -11.24 15.85 26.73
C ASP A 427 -10.36 14.59 26.80
N ARG A 428 -9.88 14.24 28.03
CA ARG A 428 -9.12 13.02 28.27
C ARG A 428 -9.96 11.75 28.11
N VAL A 429 -11.21 11.79 28.60
CA VAL A 429 -12.14 10.66 28.47
C VAL A 429 -12.49 10.42 27.01
N LYS A 430 -12.75 11.49 26.24
CA LYS A 430 -13.04 11.43 24.81
C LYS A 430 -11.88 10.82 24.01
N THR A 431 -10.65 11.27 24.26
CA THR A 431 -9.46 10.74 23.60
C THR A 431 -9.23 9.26 23.93
N ALA A 432 -9.37 8.86 25.20
CA ALA A 432 -9.22 7.48 25.62
C ALA A 432 -10.31 6.56 25.03
N PHE A 433 -11.53 7.07 24.87
CA PHE A 433 -12.62 6.33 24.22
C PHE A 433 -12.32 6.07 22.75
N LEU A 434 -11.90 7.09 22.01
CA LEU A 434 -11.57 6.95 20.58
C LEU A 434 -10.39 6.01 20.36
N GLN A 435 -9.38 6.07 21.24
CA GLN A 435 -8.21 5.19 21.16
C GLN A 435 -8.59 3.73 21.42
N ASN A 436 -9.39 3.48 22.45
CA ASN A 436 -9.89 2.14 22.79
C ASN A 436 -10.75 1.54 21.65
N MET A 437 -11.58 2.35 21.00
CA MET A 437 -12.37 1.91 19.85
C MET A 437 -11.51 1.55 18.65
N THR A 438 -10.47 2.35 18.37
CA THR A 438 -9.53 2.08 17.27
C THR A 438 -8.76 0.78 17.51
N ASP A 439 -8.31 0.54 18.74
CA ASP A 439 -7.61 -0.68 19.11
C ASP A 439 -8.51 -1.93 18.98
N GLN A 440 -9.77 -1.81 19.40
CA GLN A 440 -10.76 -2.90 19.28
C GLN A 440 -11.18 -3.20 17.85
N MET A 441 -11.11 -2.23 16.93
CA MET A 441 -11.38 -2.45 15.49
C MET A 441 -10.21 -3.13 14.78
N SER A 442 -8.98 -2.95 15.26
CA SER A 442 -7.78 -3.47 14.60
C SER A 442 -7.73 -5.00 14.62
N GLU A 443 -8.14 -5.63 15.71
CA GLU A 443 -8.09 -7.09 15.88
C GLU A 443 -9.04 -7.84 14.93
N PRO A 444 -10.35 -7.51 14.88
CA PRO A 444 -11.27 -8.21 13.94
C PRO A 444 -10.92 -7.95 12.47
N VAL A 445 -10.37 -6.79 12.11
CA VAL A 445 -9.90 -6.53 10.75
C VAL A 445 -8.72 -7.43 10.39
N LEU A 446 -7.76 -7.61 11.31
CA LEU A 446 -6.63 -8.52 11.14
C LEU A 446 -7.07 -9.99 11.03
N GLU A 447 -8.05 -10.39 11.84
CA GLU A 447 -8.57 -11.76 11.81
C GLU A 447 -9.34 -12.04 10.50
N ILE A 448 -10.14 -11.09 10.01
CA ILE A 448 -10.74 -11.19 8.68
C ILE A 448 -9.65 -11.36 7.60
N SER A 449 -8.58 -10.57 7.66
CA SER A 449 -7.48 -10.65 6.69
C SER A 449 -6.78 -12.02 6.73
N LYS A 450 -6.56 -12.59 7.92
CA LYS A 450 -5.99 -13.94 8.08
C LYS A 450 -6.92 -15.02 7.51
N ILE A 451 -8.21 -14.94 7.82
CA ILE A 451 -9.19 -15.88 7.32
C ILE A 451 -9.24 -15.84 5.78
N VAL A 452 -9.23 -14.64 5.21
CA VAL A 452 -9.21 -14.47 3.74
C VAL A 452 -7.93 -15.06 3.14
N THR A 453 -6.79 -14.90 3.80
CA THR A 453 -5.52 -15.46 3.37
C THR A 453 -5.55 -16.98 3.44
N ASP A 454 -6.03 -17.54 4.55
CA ASP A 454 -6.12 -18.99 4.77
C ASP A 454 -7.07 -19.67 3.76
N VAL A 455 -8.22 -19.08 3.50
CA VAL A 455 -9.15 -19.54 2.45
C VAL A 455 -8.47 -19.49 1.08
N ARG A 456 -7.73 -18.44 0.77
CA ARG A 456 -7.05 -18.30 -0.53
C ARG A 456 -5.94 -19.33 -0.72
N GLU A 457 -5.19 -19.65 0.35
CA GLU A 457 -4.05 -20.56 0.27
C GLU A 457 -4.45 -22.05 0.29
N HIS A 458 -5.62 -22.36 0.86
CA HIS A 458 -6.04 -23.73 1.08
C HIS A 458 -7.38 -24.09 0.42
N LEU A 459 -7.93 -23.24 -0.45
CA LEU A 459 -9.26 -23.42 -1.05
C LEU A 459 -9.45 -24.76 -1.73
N ASP A 460 -8.39 -25.29 -2.34
CA ASP A 460 -8.42 -26.56 -3.08
C ASP A 460 -8.41 -27.82 -2.16
N VAL A 461 -8.12 -27.64 -0.89
CA VAL A 461 -8.00 -28.73 0.09
C VAL A 461 -9.08 -28.65 1.16
N MET A 462 -9.78 -27.54 1.26
CA MET A 462 -10.83 -27.29 2.23
C MET A 462 -12.15 -27.98 1.80
N ASP A 463 -12.77 -28.67 2.73
CA ASP A 463 -14.12 -29.16 2.54
C ASP A 463 -15.16 -28.02 2.70
N HIS A 464 -16.36 -28.30 2.22
CA HIS A 464 -17.46 -27.32 2.25
C HIS A 464 -17.77 -26.86 3.69
N GLU A 465 -17.63 -27.73 4.68
CA GLU A 465 -17.91 -27.45 6.09
C GLU A 465 -16.87 -26.47 6.67
N GLN A 466 -15.62 -26.64 6.29
CA GLN A 466 -14.51 -25.73 6.68
C GLN A 466 -14.70 -24.33 6.08
N ILE A 467 -15.09 -24.24 4.83
CA ILE A 467 -15.37 -22.94 4.16
C ILE A 467 -16.55 -22.25 4.83
N VAL A 468 -17.62 -22.96 5.11
CA VAL A 468 -18.80 -22.41 5.81
C VAL A 468 -18.43 -21.94 7.22
N LYS A 469 -17.57 -22.68 7.94
CA LYS A 469 -17.09 -22.30 9.25
C LYS A 469 -16.25 -21.00 9.19
N LEU A 470 -15.35 -20.88 8.23
CA LEU A 470 -14.51 -19.69 8.05
C LEU A 470 -15.35 -18.48 7.60
N ALA A 471 -16.33 -18.69 6.74
CA ALA A 471 -17.29 -17.65 6.39
C ALA A 471 -18.09 -17.17 7.60
N GLY A 472 -18.54 -18.09 8.46
CA GLY A 472 -19.22 -17.76 9.71
C GLY A 472 -18.32 -16.99 10.70
N GLN A 473 -17.03 -17.27 10.73
CA GLN A 473 -16.07 -16.51 11.54
C GLN A 473 -15.88 -15.09 10.97
N MET A 474 -15.76 -14.96 9.65
CA MET A 474 -15.72 -13.64 8.98
C MET A 474 -16.95 -12.81 9.27
N ASP A 475 -18.13 -13.41 9.17
CA ASP A 475 -19.40 -12.74 9.51
C ASP A 475 -19.40 -12.30 11.00
N GLY A 476 -18.89 -13.14 11.91
CA GLY A 476 -18.72 -12.80 13.31
C GLY A 476 -17.84 -11.57 13.53
N HIS A 477 -16.68 -11.51 12.87
CA HIS A 477 -15.78 -10.37 12.94
C HIS A 477 -16.35 -9.12 12.27
N THR A 478 -17.05 -9.28 11.14
CA THR A 478 -17.75 -8.18 10.46
C THR A 478 -18.86 -7.62 11.34
N ASN A 479 -19.65 -8.47 11.99
CA ASN A 479 -20.67 -8.05 12.94
C ASN A 479 -20.07 -7.34 14.16
N THR A 480 -18.88 -7.76 14.60
CA THR A 480 -18.14 -7.10 15.67
C THR A 480 -17.73 -5.68 15.26
N ILE A 481 -17.20 -5.51 14.05
CA ILE A 481 -16.84 -4.20 13.51
C ILE A 481 -18.08 -3.31 13.40
N THR A 482 -19.18 -3.86 12.87
CA THR A 482 -20.46 -3.13 12.73
C THR A 482 -20.98 -2.69 14.10
N ALA A 483 -20.96 -3.59 15.09
CA ALA A 483 -21.40 -3.27 16.46
C ALA A 483 -20.52 -2.21 17.13
N LEU A 484 -19.21 -2.18 16.83
CA LEU A 484 -18.30 -1.13 17.31
C LEU A 484 -18.59 0.22 16.63
N LEU A 485 -18.86 0.22 15.33
CA LEU A 485 -19.28 1.41 14.59
C LEU A 485 -20.62 1.94 15.10
N ASP A 486 -21.59 1.06 15.34
CA ASP A 486 -22.90 1.43 15.91
C ASP A 486 -22.75 2.05 17.29
N ARG A 487 -21.89 1.48 18.16
CA ARG A 487 -21.56 2.07 19.46
C ARG A 487 -20.91 3.44 19.35
N MET A 488 -19.99 3.63 18.37
CA MET A 488 -19.41 4.96 18.12
C MET A 488 -20.48 5.97 17.73
N LEU A 489 -21.38 5.55 16.87
CA LEU A 489 -22.51 6.38 16.41
C LEU A 489 -23.49 6.69 17.57
N GLU A 490 -23.79 5.70 18.42
CA GLU A 490 -24.64 5.87 19.58
C GLU A 490 -24.07 6.86 20.59
N VAL A 491 -22.73 6.75 20.85
CA VAL A 491 -22.06 7.70 21.75
C VAL A 491 -22.01 9.10 21.14
N ALA A 492 -21.69 9.22 19.82
CA ALA A 492 -21.67 10.50 19.14
C ALA A 492 -23.08 11.17 19.11
N THR A 493 -24.14 10.39 18.87
CA THR A 493 -25.52 10.89 18.86
C THR A 493 -26.05 11.20 20.25
N LYS A 494 -25.48 10.58 21.29
CA LYS A 494 -25.87 10.85 22.69
C LYS A 494 -25.21 12.12 23.19
N GLU A 495 -23.93 12.36 22.83
CA GLU A 495 -23.25 13.65 23.09
C GLU A 495 -24.00 14.82 22.41
N GLU A 496 -24.42 14.68 21.13
CA GLU A 496 -25.17 15.71 20.42
C GLU A 496 -26.52 16.06 21.09
N LYS A 497 -27.18 15.05 21.67
CA LYS A 497 -28.45 15.25 22.40
C LYS A 497 -28.26 15.84 23.81
N GLU A 498 -27.12 15.61 24.45
CA GLU A 498 -26.78 16.20 25.75
C GLU A 498 -26.36 17.67 25.59
N GLU A 499 -25.59 18.01 24.52
CA GLU A 499 -25.25 19.43 24.18
C GLU A 499 -26.48 20.26 23.75
N GLU A 500 -27.52 19.67 23.11
CA GLU A 500 -28.74 20.39 22.79
C GLU A 500 -29.70 20.57 24.01
N SER A 501 -29.42 19.92 25.16
CA SER A 501 -30.26 19.95 26.36
C SER A 501 -29.74 20.83 27.50
N GLU A 502 -28.49 21.34 27.42
CA GLU A 502 -27.88 22.34 28.30
C GLU A 502 -27.94 23.75 27.66
#